data_dcc6f0ba878dad54ac36e1db2b28cc3f
#
_entry.id   dcc6f0ba878dad54ac36e1db2b28cc3f
#
_cell.length_a   1.000
_cell.length_b   1.000
_cell.length_c   1.000
_cell.angle_alpha   90.00
_cell.angle_beta   90.00
_cell.angle_gamma   90.00
#
_symmetry.space_group_name_H-M   'P 1'
#
loop_
_entity.id
_entity.type
_entity.pdbx_description
1 polymer ?
#
loop_
_entity_poly.entity_id
_entity_poly.type
_entity_poly.pdbx_seq_one_letter_code
_entity_poly.pdbx_strand_id
1 'polypeptide(L)'
;IKMCPLVLEMGKYPDYIEPIVAVTAQHREMLDQVLELFNIKPDYDLNIMASGQTLYDITTRALAGLKEVIEEAKPDMVLVHGDTTTTFAGALAAFYAQVPVGHVEAGLRTGNKYSPYPEEMNRKLTGSIADMHFAPTSTSKANLLKENVNPETILVTGNTVIDALQTTVKADYEFADAEFNKIFARGNRLILMTTHRRENLGEPMRNVYKALRKVLETHADVEAIFPVHKNPKVREIVEEELGGLARVHLIE
;
A
#
# COMPACT_ATOMS: atom_id res chain seq x y z
N ILE A 1 4.00 -4.47 -0.45
CA ILE A 1 3.07 -5.48 0.09
C ILE A 1 2.21 -6.08 -1.02
N LYS A 2 1.34 -5.33 -1.70
CA LYS A 2 0.36 -5.86 -2.64
C LYS A 2 0.94 -6.46 -3.94
N MET A 3 2.18 -6.11 -4.33
CA MET A 3 2.87 -6.75 -5.46
C MET A 3 3.64 -8.01 -5.06
N CYS A 4 3.98 -8.17 -3.78
CA CYS A 4 4.76 -9.32 -3.33
C CYS A 4 4.10 -10.67 -3.63
N PRO A 5 2.78 -10.88 -3.40
CA PRO A 5 2.14 -12.14 -3.77
C PRO A 5 2.24 -12.45 -5.27
N LEU A 6 2.14 -11.44 -6.14
CA LEU A 6 2.30 -11.62 -7.59
C LEU A 6 3.72 -12.05 -7.95
N VAL A 7 4.73 -11.40 -7.38
CA VAL A 7 6.14 -11.77 -7.61
C VAL A 7 6.40 -13.22 -7.17
N LEU A 8 5.92 -13.58 -5.97
CA LEU A 8 6.08 -14.94 -5.45
C LEU A 8 5.33 -15.97 -6.30
N GLU A 9 4.13 -15.64 -6.79
CA GLU A 9 3.36 -16.54 -7.64
C GLU A 9 4.01 -16.72 -9.01
N MET A 10 4.43 -15.64 -9.66
CA MET A 10 5.14 -15.69 -10.95
C MET A 10 6.43 -16.53 -10.86
N GLY A 11 7.15 -16.44 -9.75
CA GLY A 11 8.37 -17.24 -9.52
C GLY A 11 8.14 -18.76 -9.47
N LYS A 12 6.88 -19.23 -9.38
CA LYS A 12 6.55 -20.66 -9.47
C LYS A 12 6.47 -21.19 -10.92
N TYR A 13 6.53 -20.31 -11.89
CA TYR A 13 6.40 -20.64 -13.32
C TYR A 13 7.64 -20.23 -14.13
N PRO A 14 8.86 -20.66 -13.75
CA PRO A 14 10.10 -20.16 -14.37
C PRO A 14 10.25 -20.51 -15.86
N ASP A 15 9.52 -21.54 -16.33
CA ASP A 15 9.53 -21.92 -17.76
C ASP A 15 8.73 -20.94 -18.65
N TYR A 16 7.91 -20.06 -18.05
CA TYR A 16 7.00 -19.15 -18.75
C TYR A 16 7.20 -17.69 -18.38
N ILE A 17 7.62 -17.40 -17.15
CA ILE A 17 7.69 -16.04 -16.61
C ILE A 17 9.00 -15.85 -15.86
N GLU A 18 9.75 -14.82 -16.24
CA GLU A 18 10.89 -14.31 -15.50
C GLU A 18 10.50 -12.99 -14.83
N PRO A 19 10.13 -13.00 -13.52
CA PRO A 19 9.76 -11.79 -12.83
C PRO A 19 11.00 -10.96 -12.48
N ILE A 20 11.07 -9.74 -13.01
CA ILE A 20 12.11 -8.76 -12.69
C ILE A 20 11.50 -7.70 -11.76
N VAL A 21 12.11 -7.50 -10.59
CA VAL A 21 11.62 -6.61 -9.56
C VAL A 21 12.44 -5.33 -9.54
N ALA A 22 11.83 -4.22 -9.94
CA ALA A 22 12.41 -2.89 -9.83
C ALA A 22 11.71 -2.08 -8.74
N VAL A 23 12.48 -1.48 -7.84
CA VAL A 23 11.97 -0.62 -6.77
C VAL A 23 12.52 0.79 -6.90
N THR A 24 11.66 1.80 -6.69
CA THR A 24 12.10 3.19 -6.67
C THR A 24 12.65 3.61 -5.30
N ALA A 25 12.27 2.89 -4.24
CA ALA A 25 12.65 3.19 -2.86
C ALA A 25 12.29 4.63 -2.44
N GLN A 26 11.10 5.11 -2.84
CA GLN A 26 10.57 6.41 -2.42
C GLN A 26 10.43 6.51 -0.87
N HIS A 27 10.20 5.38 -0.18
CA HIS A 27 10.14 5.24 1.27
C HIS A 27 11.04 4.08 1.71
N ARG A 28 12.34 4.34 1.84
CA ARG A 28 13.40 3.32 2.02
C ARG A 28 13.10 2.34 3.15
N GLU A 29 12.99 2.82 4.37
CA GLU A 29 12.82 1.97 5.55
C GLU A 29 11.57 1.08 5.49
N MET A 30 10.44 1.65 5.05
CA MET A 30 9.19 0.89 4.94
C MET A 30 9.24 -0.16 3.83
N LEU A 31 9.96 0.14 2.75
CA LEU A 31 10.14 -0.80 1.64
C LEU A 31 11.00 -1.99 2.07
N ASP A 32 12.13 -1.73 2.72
CA ASP A 32 13.07 -2.75 3.16
C ASP A 32 12.40 -3.77 4.10
N GLN A 33 11.62 -3.29 5.07
CA GLN A 33 10.82 -4.15 5.96
C GLN A 33 9.86 -5.07 5.19
N VAL A 34 9.23 -4.56 4.13
CA VAL A 34 8.32 -5.36 3.30
C VAL A 34 9.08 -6.38 2.46
N LEU A 35 10.19 -5.98 1.85
CA LEU A 35 11.03 -6.89 1.05
C LEU A 35 11.57 -8.05 1.91
N GLU A 36 12.02 -7.74 3.12
CA GLU A 36 12.47 -8.73 4.09
C GLU A 36 11.34 -9.68 4.51
N LEU A 37 10.16 -9.13 4.86
CA LEU A 37 8.99 -9.92 5.27
C LEU A 37 8.58 -10.95 4.23
N PHE A 38 8.63 -10.60 2.94
CA PHE A 38 8.28 -11.48 1.83
C PHE A 38 9.48 -12.21 1.21
N ASN A 39 10.69 -12.00 1.75
CA ASN A 39 11.94 -12.56 1.23
C ASN A 39 12.13 -12.27 -0.28
N ILE A 40 11.83 -11.04 -0.68
CA ILE A 40 12.01 -10.59 -2.07
C ILE A 40 13.26 -9.73 -2.15
N LYS A 41 14.16 -10.09 -3.05
CA LYS A 41 15.34 -9.29 -3.40
C LYS A 41 15.04 -8.56 -4.72
N PRO A 42 15.04 -7.23 -4.75
CA PRO A 42 14.88 -6.49 -5.99
C PRO A 42 16.09 -6.68 -6.91
N ASP A 43 15.84 -6.76 -8.21
CA ASP A 43 16.88 -6.80 -9.25
C ASP A 43 17.44 -5.40 -9.50
N TYR A 44 16.55 -4.38 -9.41
CA TYR A 44 16.90 -2.97 -9.57
C TYR A 44 16.42 -2.15 -8.40
N ASP A 45 17.29 -1.30 -7.86
CA ASP A 45 16.97 -0.38 -6.77
C ASP A 45 17.41 1.05 -7.14
N LEU A 46 16.45 1.91 -7.44
CA LEU A 46 16.70 3.28 -7.89
C LEU A 46 17.05 4.24 -6.76
N ASN A 47 16.72 3.89 -5.52
CA ASN A 47 17.01 4.66 -4.31
C ASN A 47 16.73 6.17 -4.44
N ILE A 48 15.54 6.53 -4.95
CA ILE A 48 15.19 7.93 -5.26
C ILE A 48 14.81 8.77 -4.03
N MET A 49 14.78 8.19 -2.83
CA MET A 49 14.39 8.90 -1.62
C MET A 49 15.34 10.05 -1.32
N ALA A 50 14.77 11.25 -1.10
CA ALA A 50 15.52 12.42 -0.64
C ALA A 50 14.66 13.23 0.35
N SER A 51 15.31 13.89 1.32
CA SER A 51 14.60 14.75 2.27
C SER A 51 13.97 15.94 1.56
N GLY A 52 12.71 16.24 1.89
CA GLY A 52 11.98 17.39 1.35
C GLY A 52 11.61 17.30 -0.13
N GLN A 53 11.68 16.11 -0.74
CA GLN A 53 11.33 15.91 -2.16
C GLN A 53 9.87 16.28 -2.45
N THR A 54 9.66 16.92 -3.58
CA THR A 54 8.35 17.26 -4.13
C THR A 54 7.81 16.15 -5.03
N LEU A 55 6.53 16.22 -5.42
CA LEU A 55 5.97 15.31 -6.43
C LEU A 55 6.72 15.42 -7.77
N TYR A 56 7.22 16.61 -8.12
CA TYR A 56 8.05 16.81 -9.32
C TYR A 56 9.35 16.01 -9.23
N ASP A 57 10.04 16.08 -8.09
CA ASP A 57 11.30 15.36 -7.87
C ASP A 57 11.09 13.85 -7.95
N ILE A 58 10.03 13.34 -7.31
CA ILE A 58 9.68 11.92 -7.33
C ILE A 58 9.39 11.46 -8.76
N THR A 59 8.54 12.22 -9.49
CA THR A 59 8.14 11.86 -10.86
C THR A 59 9.34 11.85 -11.79
N THR A 60 10.16 12.89 -11.77
CA THR A 60 11.30 13.02 -12.69
C THR A 60 12.38 11.98 -12.42
N ARG A 61 12.72 11.73 -11.14
CA ARG A 61 13.71 10.72 -10.77
C ARG A 61 13.22 9.30 -11.07
N ALA A 62 11.96 8.98 -10.74
CA ALA A 62 11.40 7.69 -11.04
C ALA A 62 11.34 7.43 -12.55
N LEU A 63 10.87 8.42 -13.34
CA LEU A 63 10.77 8.30 -14.79
C LEU A 63 12.15 8.10 -15.43
N ALA A 64 13.15 8.88 -15.04
CA ALA A 64 14.52 8.77 -15.57
C ALA A 64 15.17 7.43 -15.21
N GLY A 65 15.09 7.01 -13.94
CA GLY A 65 15.66 5.74 -13.51
C GLY A 65 14.96 4.52 -14.12
N LEU A 66 13.62 4.56 -14.24
CA LEU A 66 12.87 3.46 -14.85
C LEU A 66 13.12 3.34 -16.36
N LYS A 67 13.46 4.43 -17.04
CA LYS A 67 13.93 4.36 -18.43
C LYS A 67 15.15 3.43 -18.55
N GLU A 68 16.15 3.64 -17.71
CA GLU A 68 17.39 2.84 -17.73
C GLU A 68 17.10 1.36 -17.43
N VAL A 69 16.24 1.09 -16.44
CA VAL A 69 15.81 -0.28 -16.11
C VAL A 69 15.12 -0.96 -17.30
N ILE A 70 14.19 -0.28 -17.97
CA ILE A 70 13.47 -0.85 -19.12
C ILE A 70 14.40 -1.09 -20.31
N GLU A 71 15.33 -0.18 -20.58
CA GLU A 71 16.32 -0.32 -21.66
C GLU A 71 17.27 -1.50 -21.42
N GLU A 72 17.63 -1.78 -20.16
CA GLU A 72 18.49 -2.89 -19.78
C GLU A 72 17.74 -4.22 -19.71
N ALA A 73 16.63 -4.26 -18.95
CA ALA A 73 15.85 -5.48 -18.70
C ALA A 73 15.05 -5.94 -19.92
N LYS A 74 14.64 -5.02 -20.81
CA LYS A 74 13.81 -5.28 -22.02
C LYS A 74 12.59 -6.16 -21.73
N PRO A 75 11.73 -5.76 -20.77
CA PRO A 75 10.61 -6.58 -20.38
C PRO A 75 9.54 -6.66 -21.49
N ASP A 76 8.85 -7.80 -21.59
CA ASP A 76 7.71 -7.96 -22.49
C ASP A 76 6.46 -7.23 -21.97
N MET A 77 6.38 -6.98 -20.66
CA MET A 77 5.31 -6.23 -20.01
C MET A 77 5.80 -5.62 -18.70
N VAL A 78 5.32 -4.42 -18.39
CA VAL A 78 5.53 -3.77 -17.09
C VAL A 78 4.25 -3.82 -16.27
N LEU A 79 4.33 -4.38 -15.06
CA LEU A 79 3.23 -4.36 -14.11
C LEU A 79 3.42 -3.22 -13.12
N VAL A 80 2.40 -2.37 -12.98
CA VAL A 80 2.34 -1.28 -12.00
C VAL A 80 1.14 -1.46 -11.09
N HIS A 81 1.23 -0.97 -9.84
CA HIS A 81 0.19 -1.21 -8.85
C HIS A 81 -0.40 0.08 -8.29
N GLY A 82 -1.73 0.16 -8.25
CA GLY A 82 -2.48 1.18 -7.52
C GLY A 82 -2.34 2.58 -8.12
N ASP A 83 -1.93 3.54 -7.29
CA ASP A 83 -2.13 4.96 -7.59
C ASP A 83 -1.01 5.89 -7.12
N THR A 84 0.14 5.35 -6.74
CA THR A 84 1.28 6.18 -6.34
C THR A 84 1.89 6.93 -7.51
N THR A 85 2.65 7.97 -7.23
CA THR A 85 3.43 8.69 -8.25
C THR A 85 4.40 7.73 -8.97
N THR A 86 4.98 6.76 -8.27
CA THR A 86 5.80 5.70 -8.87
C THR A 86 5.01 4.84 -9.86
N THR A 87 3.76 4.50 -9.56
CA THR A 87 2.86 3.76 -10.46
C THR A 87 2.67 4.48 -11.78
N PHE A 88 2.33 5.77 -11.71
CA PHE A 88 2.17 6.59 -12.90
C PHE A 88 3.49 6.76 -13.69
N ALA A 89 4.59 7.04 -12.99
CA ALA A 89 5.91 7.18 -13.64
C ALA A 89 6.35 5.87 -14.33
N GLY A 90 6.08 4.72 -13.71
CA GLY A 90 6.36 3.40 -14.29
C GLY A 90 5.54 3.11 -15.54
N ALA A 91 4.25 3.39 -15.51
CA ALA A 91 3.38 3.26 -16.68
C ALA A 91 3.83 4.18 -17.83
N LEU A 92 4.19 5.42 -17.50
CA LEU A 92 4.64 6.39 -18.50
C LEU A 92 6.01 6.00 -19.11
N ALA A 93 6.94 5.50 -18.29
CA ALA A 93 8.24 5.02 -18.78
C ALA A 93 8.07 3.83 -19.73
N ALA A 94 7.22 2.86 -19.39
CA ALA A 94 6.90 1.72 -20.23
C ALA A 94 6.25 2.15 -21.55
N PHE A 95 5.28 3.07 -21.48
CA PHE A 95 4.62 3.61 -22.66
C PHE A 95 5.61 4.29 -23.62
N TYR A 96 6.55 5.08 -23.11
CA TYR A 96 7.59 5.72 -23.94
C TYR A 96 8.53 4.71 -24.60
N ALA A 97 8.76 3.58 -23.93
CA ALA A 97 9.55 2.48 -24.46
C ALA A 97 8.73 1.52 -25.36
N GLN A 98 7.44 1.79 -25.56
CA GLN A 98 6.49 0.93 -26.31
C GLN A 98 6.38 -0.48 -25.70
N VAL A 99 6.51 -0.60 -24.37
CA VAL A 99 6.33 -1.84 -23.62
C VAL A 99 4.92 -1.85 -23.03
N PRO A 100 4.15 -2.94 -23.23
CA PRO A 100 2.80 -3.08 -22.68
C PRO A 100 2.75 -2.89 -21.15
N VAL A 101 1.65 -2.31 -20.65
CA VAL A 101 1.45 -2.00 -19.24
C VAL A 101 0.25 -2.77 -18.68
N GLY A 102 0.47 -3.51 -17.61
CA GLY A 102 -0.59 -4.10 -16.78
C GLY A 102 -0.80 -3.29 -15.49
N HIS A 103 -2.01 -2.79 -15.27
CA HIS A 103 -2.37 -2.03 -14.08
C HIS A 103 -3.06 -2.90 -13.04
N VAL A 104 -2.36 -3.22 -11.97
CA VAL A 104 -2.88 -3.99 -10.82
C VAL A 104 -3.61 -3.05 -9.86
N GLU A 105 -4.76 -3.47 -9.34
CA GLU A 105 -5.70 -2.66 -8.54
C GLU A 105 -6.30 -1.50 -9.35
N ALA A 106 -6.62 -1.77 -10.61
CA ALA A 106 -7.20 -0.79 -11.53
C ALA A 106 -8.67 -0.46 -11.22
N GLY A 107 -9.09 0.75 -11.56
CA GLY A 107 -10.52 1.13 -11.57
C GLY A 107 -11.08 1.63 -10.26
N LEU A 108 -10.29 1.82 -9.21
CA LEU A 108 -10.73 2.57 -8.02
C LEU A 108 -10.94 4.04 -8.40
N ARG A 109 -12.09 4.62 -8.01
CA ARG A 109 -12.43 6.03 -8.30
C ARG A 109 -13.15 6.68 -7.14
N THR A 110 -12.78 7.92 -6.86
CA THR A 110 -13.52 8.82 -5.96
C THR A 110 -14.36 9.83 -6.73
N GLY A 111 -13.99 10.10 -7.99
CA GLY A 111 -14.59 11.15 -8.82
C GLY A 111 -14.10 12.57 -8.50
N ASN A 112 -13.24 12.73 -7.50
CA ASN A 112 -12.66 14.02 -7.13
C ASN A 112 -11.14 14.00 -7.34
N LYS A 113 -10.65 14.73 -8.36
CA LYS A 113 -9.23 14.77 -8.73
C LYS A 113 -8.27 15.26 -7.65
N TYR A 114 -8.79 15.87 -6.58
CA TYR A 114 -8.04 16.37 -5.45
C TYR A 114 -8.24 15.57 -4.16
N SER A 115 -9.00 14.46 -4.22
CA SER A 115 -9.26 13.63 -3.03
C SER A 115 -9.42 12.14 -3.39
N PRO A 116 -8.44 11.29 -3.05
CA PRO A 116 -7.10 11.61 -2.52
C PRO A 116 -6.21 12.31 -3.57
N TYR A 117 -5.29 13.13 -3.11
CA TYR A 117 -4.36 13.85 -3.97
C TYR A 117 -2.91 13.43 -3.68
N PRO A 118 -2.11 13.05 -4.71
CA PRO A 118 -2.39 13.04 -6.16
C PRO A 118 -2.99 11.72 -6.69
N GLU A 119 -3.38 10.79 -5.84
CA GLU A 119 -3.67 9.39 -6.14
C GLU A 119 -4.81 9.22 -7.15
N GLU A 120 -5.89 10.01 -7.06
CA GLU A 120 -7.01 9.90 -8.00
C GLU A 120 -6.60 10.19 -9.45
N MET A 121 -5.73 11.18 -9.65
CA MET A 121 -5.21 11.47 -11.00
C MET A 121 -4.17 10.47 -11.46
N ASN A 122 -3.30 10.01 -10.56
CA ASN A 122 -2.33 8.97 -10.91
C ASN A 122 -3.03 7.71 -11.43
N ARG A 123 -4.10 7.23 -10.75
CA ARG A 123 -4.83 6.02 -11.19
C ARG A 123 -5.59 6.22 -12.49
N LYS A 124 -6.13 7.43 -12.74
CA LYS A 124 -6.78 7.76 -14.01
C LYS A 124 -5.79 7.78 -15.16
N LEU A 125 -4.68 8.47 -15.01
CA LEU A 125 -3.64 8.57 -16.03
C LEU A 125 -3.00 7.20 -16.31
N THR A 126 -2.70 6.43 -15.28
CA THR A 126 -2.23 5.05 -15.41
C THR A 126 -3.24 4.19 -16.18
N GLY A 127 -4.53 4.28 -15.83
CA GLY A 127 -5.58 3.54 -16.52
C GLY A 127 -5.75 3.92 -18.00
N SER A 128 -5.40 5.16 -18.39
CA SER A 128 -5.42 5.58 -19.78
C SER A 128 -4.21 5.08 -20.58
N ILE A 129 -3.12 4.72 -19.91
CA ILE A 129 -1.90 4.17 -20.53
C ILE A 129 -1.95 2.64 -20.59
N ALA A 130 -2.56 2.00 -19.60
CA ALA A 130 -2.49 0.56 -19.43
C ALA A 130 -3.20 -0.21 -20.56
N ASP A 131 -2.58 -1.32 -20.99
CA ASP A 131 -3.11 -2.27 -21.98
C ASP A 131 -3.96 -3.34 -21.30
N MET A 132 -3.67 -3.69 -20.04
CA MET A 132 -4.44 -4.64 -19.23
C MET A 132 -4.79 -4.05 -17.86
N HIS A 133 -6.00 -4.35 -17.39
CA HIS A 133 -6.53 -3.81 -16.15
C HIS A 133 -6.98 -4.94 -15.23
N PHE A 134 -6.28 -5.11 -14.12
CA PHE A 134 -6.62 -6.09 -13.08
C PHE A 134 -7.45 -5.39 -11.99
N ALA A 135 -8.77 -5.41 -12.16
CA ALA A 135 -9.70 -4.72 -11.28
C ALA A 135 -10.00 -5.55 -10.02
N PRO A 136 -9.96 -4.96 -8.81
CA PRO A 136 -10.22 -5.71 -7.59
C PRO A 136 -11.69 -6.14 -7.44
N THR A 137 -12.63 -5.40 -8.04
CA THR A 137 -14.07 -5.65 -7.91
C THR A 137 -14.84 -5.37 -9.20
N SER A 138 -16.08 -5.86 -9.27
CA SER A 138 -17.01 -5.50 -10.35
C SER A 138 -17.31 -4.00 -10.40
N THR A 139 -17.33 -3.32 -9.27
CA THR A 139 -17.47 -1.84 -9.20
C THR A 139 -16.27 -1.15 -9.85
N SER A 140 -15.06 -1.62 -9.58
CA SER A 140 -13.86 -1.10 -10.22
C SER A 140 -13.87 -1.31 -11.72
N LYS A 141 -14.30 -2.50 -12.20
CA LYS A 141 -14.53 -2.77 -13.62
C LYS A 141 -15.56 -1.81 -14.21
N ALA A 142 -16.69 -1.58 -13.53
CA ALA A 142 -17.72 -0.65 -13.99
C ALA A 142 -17.22 0.79 -14.13
N ASN A 143 -16.30 1.24 -13.26
CA ASN A 143 -15.66 2.55 -13.38
C ASN A 143 -14.79 2.65 -14.63
N LEU A 144 -14.00 1.63 -14.95
CA LEU A 144 -13.19 1.58 -16.18
C LEU A 144 -14.05 1.58 -17.44
N LEU A 145 -15.15 0.82 -17.45
CA LEU A 145 -16.10 0.82 -18.56
C LEU A 145 -16.74 2.19 -18.82
N LYS A 146 -17.04 2.96 -17.75
CA LYS A 146 -17.53 4.34 -17.88
C LYS A 146 -16.48 5.30 -18.49
N GLU A 147 -15.21 4.95 -18.41
CA GLU A 147 -14.09 5.69 -18.99
C GLU A 147 -13.73 5.16 -20.40
N ASN A 148 -14.59 4.33 -21.01
CA ASN A 148 -14.43 3.73 -22.34
C ASN A 148 -13.23 2.79 -22.48
N VAL A 149 -12.77 2.16 -21.39
CA VAL A 149 -11.77 1.10 -21.45
C VAL A 149 -12.39 -0.15 -22.11
N ASN A 150 -11.64 -0.78 -23.01
CA ASN A 150 -12.11 -1.98 -23.71
C ASN A 150 -12.43 -3.11 -22.70
N PRO A 151 -13.66 -3.64 -22.68
CA PRO A 151 -14.06 -4.72 -21.76
C PRO A 151 -13.17 -5.95 -21.78
N GLU A 152 -12.58 -6.28 -22.93
CA GLU A 152 -11.71 -7.45 -23.11
C GLU A 152 -10.36 -7.32 -22.38
N THR A 153 -9.92 -6.08 -22.09
CA THR A 153 -8.69 -5.81 -21.36
C THR A 153 -8.88 -5.72 -19.84
N ILE A 154 -10.12 -5.89 -19.34
CA ILE A 154 -10.45 -5.74 -17.91
C ILE A 154 -10.75 -7.10 -17.29
N LEU A 155 -9.87 -7.54 -16.40
CA LEU A 155 -10.02 -8.76 -15.61
C LEU A 155 -10.39 -8.40 -14.16
N VAL A 156 -11.42 -9.05 -13.60
CA VAL A 156 -11.75 -8.91 -12.17
C VAL A 156 -11.00 -10.01 -11.42
N THR A 157 -9.97 -9.62 -10.67
CA THR A 157 -8.99 -10.54 -10.07
C THR A 157 -9.01 -10.57 -8.55
N GLY A 158 -9.82 -9.72 -7.90
CA GLY A 158 -9.72 -9.53 -6.45
C GLY A 158 -8.59 -8.55 -6.08
N ASN A 159 -8.28 -8.47 -4.80
CA ASN A 159 -7.24 -7.58 -4.29
C ASN A 159 -6.12 -8.38 -3.63
N THR A 160 -4.92 -8.27 -4.14
CA THR A 160 -3.72 -8.98 -3.70
C THR A 160 -3.31 -8.69 -2.24
N VAL A 161 -3.94 -7.70 -1.59
CA VAL A 161 -3.76 -7.51 -0.15
C VAL A 161 -4.26 -8.70 0.67
N ILE A 162 -5.27 -9.43 0.17
CA ILE A 162 -5.79 -10.64 0.83
C ILE A 162 -4.73 -11.74 0.79
N ASP A 163 -4.10 -11.94 -0.37
CA ASP A 163 -3.03 -12.92 -0.55
C ASP A 163 -1.81 -12.57 0.32
N ALA A 164 -1.46 -11.28 0.38
CA ALA A 164 -0.40 -10.79 1.27
C ALA A 164 -0.71 -11.09 2.74
N LEU A 165 -1.96 -10.85 3.17
CA LEU A 165 -2.39 -11.14 4.54
C LEU A 165 -2.29 -12.66 4.83
N GLN A 166 -2.79 -13.49 3.93
CA GLN A 166 -2.71 -14.96 4.09
C GLN A 166 -1.27 -15.47 4.17
N THR A 167 -0.34 -14.83 3.45
CA THR A 167 1.07 -15.18 3.47
C THR A 167 1.74 -14.78 4.80
N THR A 168 1.30 -13.69 5.41
CA THR A 168 1.95 -13.12 6.60
C THR A 168 1.35 -13.59 7.93
N VAL A 169 0.07 -14.01 7.95
CA VAL A 169 -0.59 -14.50 9.16
C VAL A 169 -0.05 -15.89 9.53
N LYS A 170 0.38 -16.03 10.77
CA LYS A 170 0.80 -17.30 11.38
C LYS A 170 0.00 -17.51 12.65
N ALA A 171 -0.56 -18.71 12.83
CA ALA A 171 -1.41 -19.04 13.99
C ALA A 171 -0.63 -19.02 15.32
N ASP A 172 0.64 -19.35 15.26
CA ASP A 172 1.58 -19.50 16.38
C ASP A 172 2.70 -18.45 16.32
N TYR A 173 2.34 -17.21 15.90
CA TYR A 173 3.31 -16.13 15.81
C TYR A 173 3.73 -15.66 17.20
N GLU A 174 5.04 -15.64 17.44
CA GLU A 174 5.65 -15.11 18.65
C GLU A 174 6.27 -13.74 18.35
N PHE A 175 5.85 -12.72 19.10
CA PHE A 175 6.39 -11.37 18.92
C PHE A 175 7.79 -11.27 19.51
N ALA A 176 8.70 -10.57 18.85
CA ALA A 176 10.02 -10.27 19.36
C ALA A 176 9.96 -9.45 20.66
N ASP A 177 8.95 -8.59 20.79
CA ASP A 177 8.69 -7.87 22.05
C ASP A 177 7.84 -8.73 22.99
N ALA A 178 8.44 -9.09 24.15
CA ALA A 178 7.80 -9.90 25.16
C ALA A 178 6.53 -9.28 25.78
N GLU A 179 6.36 -7.96 25.73
CA GLU A 179 5.16 -7.30 26.25
C GLU A 179 3.94 -7.62 25.38
N PHE A 180 4.10 -7.72 24.05
CA PHE A 180 3.01 -8.17 23.18
C PHE A 180 2.59 -9.59 23.48
N ASN A 181 3.54 -10.51 23.67
CA ASN A 181 3.24 -11.89 24.03
C ASN A 181 2.43 -11.97 25.33
N LYS A 182 2.73 -11.10 26.32
CA LYS A 182 1.94 -11.01 27.55
C LYS A 182 0.52 -10.48 27.33
N ILE A 183 0.34 -9.49 26.42
CA ILE A 183 -0.99 -8.93 26.09
C ILE A 183 -1.83 -10.05 25.46
N PHE A 184 -1.30 -10.75 24.48
CA PHE A 184 -1.99 -11.87 23.83
C PHE A 184 -2.31 -13.02 24.78
N ALA A 185 -1.40 -13.33 25.73
CA ALA A 185 -1.61 -14.39 26.71
C ALA A 185 -2.73 -14.12 27.73
N ARG A 186 -3.19 -12.87 27.87
CA ARG A 186 -4.32 -12.54 28.76
C ARG A 186 -5.66 -13.07 28.28
N GLY A 187 -5.77 -13.40 26.99
CA GLY A 187 -7.01 -13.92 26.39
C GLY A 187 -8.13 -12.89 26.24
N ASN A 188 -7.85 -11.59 26.44
CA ASN A 188 -8.80 -10.52 26.19
C ASN A 188 -9.06 -10.34 24.69
N ARG A 189 -10.24 -9.81 24.36
CA ARG A 189 -10.52 -9.40 22.97
C ARG A 189 -9.64 -8.18 22.61
N LEU A 190 -8.95 -8.26 21.49
CA LEU A 190 -8.01 -7.22 21.06
C LEU A 190 -8.58 -6.41 19.91
N ILE A 191 -8.48 -5.09 20.02
CA ILE A 191 -8.74 -4.14 18.92
C ILE A 191 -7.38 -3.65 18.42
N LEU A 192 -7.05 -3.97 17.16
CA LEU A 192 -5.94 -3.31 16.47
C LEU A 192 -6.47 -2.05 15.78
N MET A 193 -5.92 -0.90 16.14
CA MET A 193 -6.33 0.38 15.59
C MET A 193 -5.18 1.05 14.84
N THR A 194 -5.44 1.62 13.68
CA THR A 194 -4.51 2.49 12.95
C THR A 194 -5.22 3.75 12.47
N THR A 195 -4.62 4.91 12.67
CA THR A 195 -5.13 6.19 12.17
C THR A 195 -3.98 7.06 11.67
N HIS A 196 -4.05 7.54 10.44
CA HIS A 196 -2.96 8.32 9.85
C HIS A 196 -3.41 9.31 8.77
N ARG A 197 -4.67 9.31 8.37
CA ARG A 197 -5.16 10.14 7.26
C ARG A 197 -5.23 11.60 7.68
N ARG A 198 -4.60 12.47 6.88
CA ARG A 198 -4.51 13.92 7.16
C ARG A 198 -5.86 14.60 7.18
N GLU A 199 -6.80 14.17 6.33
CA GLU A 199 -8.17 14.70 6.27
C GLU A 199 -8.98 14.43 7.55
N ASN A 200 -8.55 13.48 8.39
CA ASN A 200 -9.22 13.14 9.64
C ASN A 200 -8.59 13.82 10.87
N LEU A 201 -7.55 14.63 10.70
CA LEU A 201 -6.93 15.36 11.83
C LEU A 201 -7.96 16.30 12.51
N GLY A 202 -7.84 16.42 13.83
CA GLY A 202 -8.74 17.24 14.65
C GLY A 202 -9.95 16.46 15.17
N GLU A 203 -11.15 17.07 15.14
CA GLU A 203 -12.37 16.50 15.72
C GLU A 203 -12.77 15.10 15.18
N PRO A 204 -12.66 14.81 13.87
CA PRO A 204 -12.99 13.46 13.39
C PRO A 204 -12.14 12.38 14.05
N MET A 205 -10.84 12.63 14.22
CA MET A 205 -9.90 11.71 14.88
C MET A 205 -10.19 11.58 16.38
N ARG A 206 -10.46 12.70 17.06
CA ARG A 206 -10.88 12.71 18.47
C ARG A 206 -12.15 11.89 18.70
N ASN A 207 -13.13 11.99 17.81
CA ASN A 207 -14.36 11.22 17.92
C ASN A 207 -14.13 9.70 17.82
N VAL A 208 -13.20 9.26 16.97
CA VAL A 208 -12.80 7.85 16.90
C VAL A 208 -12.17 7.40 18.24
N TYR A 209 -11.29 8.21 18.81
CA TYR A 209 -10.62 7.87 20.07
C TYR A 209 -11.59 7.89 21.27
N LYS A 210 -12.50 8.85 21.31
CA LYS A 210 -13.59 8.87 22.32
C LYS A 210 -14.49 7.62 22.21
N ALA A 211 -14.77 7.18 20.99
CA ALA A 211 -15.54 5.94 20.78
C ALA A 211 -14.78 4.72 21.29
N LEU A 212 -13.47 4.61 21.01
CA LEU A 212 -12.62 3.55 21.54
C LEU A 212 -12.60 3.57 23.08
N ARG A 213 -12.39 4.75 23.71
CA ARG A 213 -12.45 4.91 25.17
C ARG A 213 -13.76 4.37 25.74
N LYS A 214 -14.88 4.75 25.13
CA LYS A 214 -16.21 4.27 25.57
C LYS A 214 -16.37 2.75 25.47
N VAL A 215 -15.85 2.13 24.41
CA VAL A 215 -15.83 0.67 24.27
C VAL A 215 -15.03 0.02 25.40
N LEU A 216 -13.84 0.54 25.69
CA LEU A 216 -12.99 0.04 26.76
C LEU A 216 -13.61 0.23 28.15
N GLU A 217 -14.29 1.35 28.41
CA GLU A 217 -15.01 1.59 29.66
C GLU A 217 -16.20 0.63 29.86
N THR A 218 -16.86 0.28 28.75
CA THR A 218 -18.05 -0.59 28.78
C THR A 218 -17.70 -2.09 28.85
N HIS A 219 -16.53 -2.48 28.29
CA HIS A 219 -16.12 -3.87 28.13
C HIS A 219 -14.75 -4.10 28.81
N ALA A 220 -14.78 -4.71 30.00
CA ALA A 220 -13.58 -4.95 30.79
C ALA A 220 -12.64 -5.99 30.16
N ASP A 221 -13.15 -6.83 29.28
CA ASP A 221 -12.45 -7.90 28.55
C ASP A 221 -11.87 -7.43 27.20
N VAL A 222 -11.85 -6.14 26.92
CA VAL A 222 -11.31 -5.55 25.67
C VAL A 222 -10.07 -4.75 25.96
N GLU A 223 -9.03 -4.98 25.16
CA GLU A 223 -7.79 -4.17 25.11
C GLU A 223 -7.57 -3.65 23.69
N ALA A 224 -6.81 -2.57 23.54
CA ALA A 224 -6.48 -2.00 22.24
C ALA A 224 -4.96 -1.91 22.05
N ILE A 225 -4.50 -2.30 20.86
CA ILE A 225 -3.12 -2.09 20.40
C ILE A 225 -3.15 -1.04 19.31
N PHE A 226 -2.38 0.00 19.47
CA PHE A 226 -2.38 1.14 18.57
C PHE A 226 -0.96 1.56 18.15
N PRO A 227 -0.50 1.13 16.96
CA PRO A 227 0.69 1.70 16.32
C PRO A 227 0.44 3.16 15.99
N VAL A 228 1.11 4.06 16.71
CA VAL A 228 0.86 5.50 16.60
C VAL A 228 1.72 6.10 15.50
N HIS A 229 1.08 6.75 14.55
CA HIS A 229 1.77 7.44 13.46
C HIS A 229 2.74 8.52 13.99
N LYS A 230 3.95 8.63 13.39
CA LYS A 230 5.03 9.54 13.84
C LYS A 230 4.69 11.03 13.72
N ASN A 231 3.59 11.42 13.10
CA ASN A 231 3.16 12.82 12.99
C ASN A 231 2.87 13.41 14.40
N PRO A 232 3.55 14.51 14.81
CA PRO A 232 3.36 15.12 16.14
C PRO A 232 1.90 15.47 16.46
N LYS A 233 1.14 15.95 15.46
CA LYS A 233 -0.28 16.30 15.66
C LYS A 233 -1.17 15.08 15.95
N VAL A 234 -0.83 13.91 15.40
CA VAL A 234 -1.53 12.67 15.72
C VAL A 234 -1.17 12.23 17.13
N ARG A 235 0.11 12.27 17.49
CA ARG A 235 0.60 11.89 18.84
C ARG A 235 -0.02 12.75 19.95
N GLU A 236 -0.14 14.07 19.73
CA GLU A 236 -0.78 14.99 20.65
C GLU A 236 -2.25 14.58 20.92
N ILE A 237 -3.05 14.34 19.87
CA ILE A 237 -4.45 13.93 20.02
C ILE A 237 -4.57 12.54 20.68
N VAL A 238 -3.68 11.62 20.35
CA VAL A 238 -3.65 10.27 20.96
C VAL A 238 -3.38 10.38 22.45
N GLU A 239 -2.38 11.17 22.84
CA GLU A 239 -2.02 11.34 24.25
C GLU A 239 -3.16 11.99 25.05
N GLU A 240 -3.80 13.04 24.50
CA GLU A 240 -4.93 13.71 25.14
C GLU A 240 -6.16 12.79 25.33
N GLU A 241 -6.49 11.96 24.33
CA GLU A 241 -7.72 11.18 24.36
C GLU A 241 -7.52 9.75 24.92
N LEU A 242 -6.36 9.15 24.74
CA LEU A 242 -6.08 7.76 25.08
C LEU A 242 -4.92 7.57 26.08
N GLY A 243 -4.16 8.62 26.35
CA GLY A 243 -3.04 8.57 27.29
C GLY A 243 -3.49 8.11 28.69
N GLY A 244 -2.65 7.28 29.33
CA GLY A 244 -2.89 6.77 30.68
C GLY A 244 -3.99 5.70 30.82
N LEU A 245 -4.62 5.27 29.73
CA LEU A 245 -5.58 4.16 29.76
C LEU A 245 -4.83 2.82 29.82
N ALA A 246 -4.96 2.09 30.94
CA ALA A 246 -4.23 0.84 31.20
C ALA A 246 -4.44 -0.27 30.16
N ARG A 247 -5.53 -0.23 29.41
CA ARG A 247 -5.88 -1.21 28.39
C ARG A 247 -5.70 -0.70 26.95
N VAL A 248 -4.98 0.41 26.79
CA VAL A 248 -4.54 0.93 25.49
C VAL A 248 -3.01 0.85 25.42
N HIS A 249 -2.52 0.02 24.51
CA HIS A 249 -1.11 -0.20 24.29
C HIS A 249 -0.67 0.62 23.08
N LEU A 250 -0.11 1.82 23.37
CA LEU A 250 0.45 2.71 22.34
C LEU A 250 1.86 2.21 21.97
N ILE A 251 2.09 1.98 20.68
CA ILE A 251 3.36 1.46 20.16
C ILE A 251 3.89 2.33 19.03
N GLU A 252 5.19 2.25 18.76
CA GLU A 252 5.85 3.00 17.69
C GLU A 252 5.80 2.28 16.33
#